data_07ed65fd893d5310aa7944cede7cf31a
#
_entry.id   07ed65fd893d5310aa7944cede7cf31a
#
_cell.length_a   1.000
_cell.length_b   1.000
_cell.length_c   1.000
_cell.angle_alpha   90.00
_cell.angle_beta   90.00
_cell.angle_gamma   90.00
#
_symmetry.space_group_name_H-M   'P 1'
#
loop_
_entity.id
_entity.type
_entity.pdbx_description
1 polymer ?
#
loop_
_entity_poly.entity_id
_entity_poly.type
_entity_poly.pdbx_seq_one_letter_code
_entity_poly.pdbx_strand_id
1 'polypeptide(L)'
;GLGDVYKRQPLLLAPMEDVSDPPFRALCKEQGADVVYTEFISSEGLIRNAAKSTKKLDIYTKERPVGIQIFGSNLDSMLGAVDIVERTNPDIIDINYGCPVKKVVCKGAGAGILKDIPLMVSLTKEIVERTKLPVTVKTRLGWDEKSIKIVEVAERLQDVGIKAISIHGRTRAQMYKGFADWTKIAEIKN
;
A
#
# COMPACT_ATOMS: atom_id res chain seq x y z
N GLY A 1 15.61 17.79 -27.50
CA GLY A 1 16.22 16.52 -27.77
C GLY A 1 15.35 15.35 -27.34
N LEU A 2 15.31 14.30 -28.16
CA LEU A 2 14.54 13.07 -27.96
C LEU A 2 15.13 12.11 -26.90
N GLY A 3 16.06 12.57 -26.07
CA GLY A 3 16.80 11.75 -25.12
C GLY A 3 16.04 11.28 -23.86
N ASP A 4 14.86 11.86 -23.56
CA ASP A 4 14.14 11.61 -22.32
C ASP A 4 12.91 10.68 -22.48
N VAL A 5 12.68 10.15 -23.65
CA VAL A 5 11.43 9.42 -23.97
C VAL A 5 11.41 8.01 -23.42
N TYR A 6 12.54 7.44 -23.01
CA TYR A 6 12.63 6.06 -22.51
C TYR A 6 13.20 5.99 -21.09
N LYS A 7 12.61 6.72 -20.14
CA LYS A 7 12.86 6.38 -18.73
C LYS A 7 12.31 4.98 -18.49
N ARG A 8 13.20 4.07 -18.12
CA ARG A 8 12.83 2.70 -17.74
C ARG A 8 11.72 2.76 -16.67
N GLN A 9 10.64 2.02 -16.88
CA GLN A 9 9.60 1.87 -15.87
C GLN A 9 10.20 1.21 -14.64
N PRO A 10 10.00 1.74 -13.41
CA PRO A 10 10.50 1.12 -12.21
C PRO A 10 9.79 -0.21 -11.94
N LEU A 11 10.55 -1.20 -11.52
CA LEU A 11 10.06 -2.50 -11.08
C LEU A 11 9.87 -2.51 -9.57
N LEU A 12 8.63 -2.58 -9.11
CA LEU A 12 8.29 -2.58 -7.68
C LEU A 12 7.92 -3.99 -7.22
N LEU A 13 8.61 -4.49 -6.18
CA LEU A 13 8.20 -5.74 -5.54
C LEU A 13 6.94 -5.49 -4.71
N ALA A 14 5.85 -6.15 -5.04
CA ALA A 14 4.61 -6.05 -4.27
C ALA A 14 4.78 -6.65 -2.86
N PRO A 15 4.18 -6.04 -1.82
CA PRO A 15 4.16 -6.62 -0.48
C PRO A 15 3.37 -7.93 -0.45
N MET A 16 3.95 -8.98 0.14
CA MET A 16 3.35 -10.32 0.23
C MET A 16 3.55 -10.87 1.63
N GLU A 17 2.44 -11.17 2.33
CA GLU A 17 2.46 -11.76 3.67
C GLU A 17 3.14 -13.12 3.64
N ASP A 18 3.98 -13.38 4.65
CA ASP A 18 4.79 -14.59 4.82
C ASP A 18 5.79 -14.87 3.66
N VAL A 19 6.07 -13.86 2.80
CA VAL A 19 6.99 -14.00 1.66
C VAL A 19 8.00 -12.85 1.60
N SER A 20 7.54 -11.60 1.65
CA SER A 20 8.43 -10.44 1.48
C SER A 20 9.14 -10.04 2.79
N ASP A 21 9.80 -11.02 3.41
CA ASP A 21 10.73 -10.83 4.51
C ASP A 21 12.05 -10.19 4.04
N PRO A 22 12.92 -9.71 4.95
CA PRO A 22 14.16 -9.04 4.57
C PRO A 22 15.06 -9.83 3.62
N PRO A 23 15.33 -11.14 3.81
CA PRO A 23 16.15 -11.92 2.86
C PRO A 23 15.55 -11.97 1.46
N PHE A 24 14.24 -12.17 1.35
CA PHE A 24 13.56 -12.21 0.06
C PHE A 24 13.59 -10.87 -0.66
N ARG A 25 13.36 -9.76 0.07
CA ARG A 25 13.45 -8.41 -0.50
C ARG A 25 14.86 -8.10 -1.00
N ALA A 26 15.89 -8.47 -0.21
CA ALA A 26 17.28 -8.29 -0.62
C ALA A 26 17.60 -9.06 -1.91
N LEU A 27 17.16 -10.32 -2.03
CA LEU A 27 17.31 -11.11 -3.25
C LEU A 27 16.60 -10.44 -4.46
N CYS A 28 15.40 -9.94 -4.27
CA CYS A 28 14.68 -9.23 -5.33
C CYS A 28 15.41 -7.94 -5.76
N LYS A 29 16.03 -7.22 -4.83
CA LYS A 29 16.88 -6.06 -5.16
C LYS A 29 18.09 -6.48 -6.01
N GLU A 30 18.76 -7.55 -5.68
CA GLU A 30 19.88 -8.09 -6.46
C GLU A 30 19.44 -8.49 -7.87
N GLN A 31 18.20 -8.95 -8.04
CA GLN A 31 17.60 -9.29 -9.35
C GLN A 31 17.02 -8.08 -10.08
N GLY A 32 17.15 -6.86 -9.56
CA GLY A 32 16.82 -5.62 -10.25
C GLY A 32 15.49 -4.98 -9.87
N ALA A 33 14.89 -5.34 -8.73
CA ALA A 33 13.77 -4.58 -8.20
C ALA A 33 14.23 -3.16 -7.81
N ASP A 34 13.53 -2.14 -8.30
CA ASP A 34 13.87 -0.74 -8.03
C ASP A 34 13.38 -0.29 -6.65
N VAL A 35 12.21 -0.78 -6.22
CA VAL A 35 11.62 -0.52 -4.90
C VAL A 35 11.06 -1.81 -4.32
N VAL A 36 11.22 -2.02 -3.04
CA VAL A 36 10.63 -3.15 -2.32
C VAL A 36 9.76 -2.66 -1.16
N TYR A 37 8.83 -3.50 -0.74
CA TYR A 37 7.93 -3.21 0.38
C TYR A 37 7.97 -4.33 1.40
N THR A 38 7.82 -3.98 2.69
CA THR A 38 7.66 -4.98 3.75
C THR A 38 6.34 -5.73 3.57
N GLU A 39 6.19 -6.84 4.28
CA GLU A 39 4.86 -7.40 4.52
C GLU A 39 3.96 -6.35 5.18
N PHE A 40 2.62 -6.45 5.01
CA PHE A 40 1.71 -5.49 5.62
C PHE A 40 1.64 -5.64 7.14
N ILE A 41 1.68 -4.52 7.88
CA ILE A 41 1.78 -4.47 9.33
C ILE A 41 0.51 -3.87 9.92
N SER A 42 -0.07 -4.53 10.91
CA SER A 42 -1.26 -4.02 11.60
C SER A 42 -0.93 -2.77 12.44
N SER A 43 -1.62 -1.66 12.18
CA SER A 43 -1.51 -0.45 12.99
C SER A 43 -1.84 -0.72 14.47
N GLU A 44 -2.92 -1.45 14.73
CA GLU A 44 -3.30 -1.91 16.07
C GLU A 44 -2.22 -2.79 16.74
N GLY A 45 -1.53 -3.60 15.94
CA GLY A 45 -0.42 -4.41 16.42
C GLY A 45 0.80 -3.57 16.80
N LEU A 46 1.11 -2.56 16.00
CA LEU A 46 2.24 -1.65 16.26
C LEU A 46 2.04 -0.82 17.53
N ILE A 47 0.90 -0.15 17.67
CA ILE A 47 0.63 0.69 18.86
C ILE A 47 0.59 -0.11 20.16
N ARG A 48 0.29 -1.42 20.08
CA ARG A 48 0.32 -2.35 21.22
C ARG A 48 1.64 -3.07 21.39
N ASN A 49 2.65 -2.71 20.60
CA ASN A 49 3.98 -3.34 20.63
C ASN A 49 3.93 -4.87 20.46
N ALA A 50 3.04 -5.37 19.59
CA ALA A 50 2.92 -6.79 19.34
C ALA A 50 4.17 -7.32 18.60
N ALA A 51 4.84 -8.33 19.14
CA ALA A 51 6.11 -8.86 18.64
C ALA A 51 6.09 -9.21 17.14
N LYS A 52 4.98 -9.79 16.64
CA LYS A 52 4.82 -10.09 15.20
C LYS A 52 4.79 -8.83 14.33
N SER A 53 4.22 -7.75 14.82
CA SER A 53 4.15 -6.47 14.07
C SER A 53 5.49 -5.75 14.11
N THR A 54 6.13 -5.72 15.27
CA THR A 54 7.42 -5.05 15.47
C THR A 54 8.54 -5.70 14.65
N LYS A 55 8.55 -7.05 14.57
CA LYS A 55 9.53 -7.79 13.76
C LYS A 55 9.48 -7.44 12.27
N LYS A 56 8.31 -7.08 11.74
CA LYS A 56 8.15 -6.71 10.33
C LYS A 56 8.67 -5.31 10.00
N LEU A 57 9.06 -4.52 11.00
CA LEU A 57 9.70 -3.21 10.81
C LEU A 57 11.18 -3.32 10.42
N ASP A 58 11.78 -4.50 10.50
CA ASP A 58 13.17 -4.71 10.17
C ASP A 58 13.43 -4.45 8.68
N ILE A 59 14.26 -3.44 8.42
CA ILE A 59 14.72 -3.06 7.07
C ILE A 59 16.24 -2.90 7.06
N TYR A 60 16.87 -3.23 5.95
CA TYR A 60 18.31 -3.18 5.79
C TYR A 60 18.73 -2.19 4.70
N THR A 61 19.91 -1.62 4.85
CA THR A 61 20.44 -0.64 3.89
C THR A 61 20.47 -1.17 2.45
N LYS A 62 20.73 -2.45 2.26
CA LYS A 62 20.79 -3.08 0.92
C LYS A 62 19.44 -3.18 0.21
N GLU A 63 18.33 -3.03 0.93
CA GLU A 63 16.98 -3.10 0.35
C GLU A 63 16.47 -1.75 -0.18
N ARG A 64 17.17 -0.66 0.12
CA ARG A 64 16.70 0.69 -0.20
C ARG A 64 16.68 0.97 -1.70
N PRO A 65 15.70 1.74 -2.18
CA PRO A 65 14.58 2.29 -1.41
C PRO A 65 13.57 1.21 -0.97
N VAL A 66 13.12 1.30 0.28
CA VAL A 66 12.18 0.36 0.90
C VAL A 66 11.00 1.08 1.52
N GLY A 67 9.80 0.61 1.22
CA GLY A 67 8.56 1.08 1.83
C GLY A 67 8.09 0.16 2.95
N ILE A 68 7.61 0.75 4.05
CA ILE A 68 6.91 0.00 5.11
C ILE A 68 5.42 0.11 4.86
N GLN A 69 4.75 -1.05 4.69
CA GLN A 69 3.32 -1.10 4.46
C GLN A 69 2.55 -1.34 5.75
N ILE A 70 1.60 -0.44 6.05
CA ILE A 70 0.70 -0.54 7.22
C ILE A 70 -0.75 -0.72 6.78
N PHE A 71 -1.59 -1.28 7.64
CA PHE A 71 -3.03 -1.37 7.44
C PHE A 71 -3.81 -1.16 8.74
N GLY A 72 -4.99 -0.57 8.60
CA GLY A 72 -5.93 -0.31 9.67
C GLY A 72 -7.16 0.40 9.14
N SER A 73 -8.12 0.67 10.03
CA SER A 73 -9.34 1.45 9.74
C SER A 73 -9.66 2.47 10.83
N ASN A 74 -8.86 2.50 11.90
CA ASN A 74 -8.98 3.45 12.99
C ASN A 74 -7.91 4.53 12.85
N LEU A 75 -8.30 5.79 12.92
CA LEU A 75 -7.43 6.94 12.70
C LEU A 75 -6.28 6.98 13.71
N ASP A 76 -6.59 6.89 15.00
CA ASP A 76 -5.58 7.03 16.06
C ASP A 76 -4.51 5.94 15.96
N SER A 77 -4.93 4.69 15.67
CA SER A 77 -3.99 3.59 15.50
C SER A 77 -3.14 3.75 14.24
N MET A 78 -3.69 4.29 13.16
CA MET A 78 -2.93 4.53 11.94
C MET A 78 -1.92 5.65 12.12
N LEU A 79 -2.28 6.75 12.75
CA LEU A 79 -1.34 7.84 13.05
C LEU A 79 -0.25 7.40 14.02
N GLY A 80 -0.61 6.67 15.09
CA GLY A 80 0.37 6.09 16.00
C GLY A 80 1.33 5.10 15.31
N ALA A 81 0.82 4.33 14.33
CA ALA A 81 1.66 3.45 13.53
C ALA A 81 2.62 4.23 12.61
N VAL A 82 2.18 5.35 12.03
CA VAL A 82 3.05 6.26 11.25
C VAL A 82 4.22 6.74 12.10
N ASP A 83 3.95 7.22 13.33
CA ASP A 83 5.00 7.70 14.23
C ASP A 83 6.02 6.59 14.59
N ILE A 84 5.56 5.35 14.72
CA ILE A 84 6.45 4.20 14.99
C ILE A 84 7.28 3.87 13.76
N VAL A 85 6.65 3.84 12.58
CA VAL A 85 7.31 3.54 11.30
C VAL A 85 8.36 4.58 10.96
N GLU A 86 8.11 5.88 11.16
CA GLU A 86 9.08 6.94 10.89
C GLU A 86 10.38 6.77 11.68
N ARG A 87 10.32 6.23 12.91
CA ARG A 87 11.51 5.98 13.74
C ARG A 87 12.44 4.92 13.14
N THR A 88 11.94 4.07 12.28
CA THR A 88 12.75 3.09 11.55
C THR A 88 13.39 3.66 10.29
N ASN A 89 13.08 4.93 9.95
CA ASN A 89 13.62 5.68 8.83
C ASN A 89 13.48 4.95 7.46
N PRO A 90 12.26 4.54 7.06
CA PRO A 90 12.02 3.99 5.72
C PRO A 90 12.08 5.09 4.66
N ASP A 91 12.07 4.69 3.38
CA ASP A 91 12.01 5.64 2.27
C ASP A 91 10.56 6.02 1.91
N ILE A 92 9.60 5.14 2.22
CA ILE A 92 8.18 5.28 1.84
C ILE A 92 7.31 4.72 2.98
N ILE A 93 6.16 5.36 3.22
CA ILE A 93 5.05 4.76 3.97
C ILE A 93 3.99 4.35 2.97
N ASP A 94 3.62 3.07 2.95
CA ASP A 94 2.59 2.54 2.06
C ASP A 94 1.36 2.08 2.85
N ILE A 95 0.17 2.36 2.30
CA ILE A 95 -1.09 2.01 2.95
C ILE A 95 -1.74 0.85 2.19
N ASN A 96 -2.05 -0.24 2.91
CA ASN A 96 -2.75 -1.39 2.34
C ASN A 96 -4.26 -1.20 2.40
N TYR A 97 -4.86 -0.96 1.25
CA TYR A 97 -6.31 -0.97 1.03
C TYR A 97 -6.75 -2.10 0.08
N GLY A 98 -5.92 -3.13 -0.06
CA GLY A 98 -6.15 -4.20 -1.02
C GLY A 98 -6.26 -5.62 -0.45
N CYS A 99 -5.86 -5.85 0.81
CA CYS A 99 -5.89 -7.17 1.43
C CYS A 99 -7.33 -7.72 1.53
N PRO A 100 -7.64 -8.87 0.88
CA PRO A 100 -9.01 -9.39 0.82
C PRO A 100 -9.37 -10.34 1.96
N VAL A 101 -8.41 -10.65 2.85
CA VAL A 101 -8.54 -11.66 3.89
C VAL A 101 -9.66 -11.31 4.87
N LYS A 102 -10.55 -12.28 5.15
CA LYS A 102 -11.74 -12.09 6.00
C LYS A 102 -11.42 -11.43 7.34
N LYS A 103 -10.37 -11.86 8.02
CA LYS A 103 -9.91 -11.31 9.31
C LYS A 103 -9.58 -9.80 9.24
N VAL A 104 -9.13 -9.32 8.11
CA VAL A 104 -8.80 -7.90 7.88
C VAL A 104 -10.04 -7.12 7.47
N VAL A 105 -10.77 -7.61 6.46
CA VAL A 105 -11.92 -6.87 5.89
C VAL A 105 -13.11 -6.76 6.84
N CYS A 106 -13.30 -7.73 7.76
CA CYS A 106 -14.35 -7.64 8.79
C CYS A 106 -14.14 -6.50 9.78
N LYS A 107 -12.92 -5.97 9.86
CA LYS A 107 -12.57 -4.80 10.68
C LYS A 107 -12.61 -3.48 9.92
N GLY A 108 -13.12 -3.48 8.68
CA GLY A 108 -13.13 -2.32 7.79
C GLY A 108 -11.76 -1.98 7.19
N ALA A 109 -10.71 -2.77 7.47
CA ALA A 109 -9.34 -2.53 7.02
C ALA A 109 -9.03 -3.28 5.70
N GLY A 110 -7.86 -3.01 5.11
CA GLY A 110 -7.49 -3.57 3.82
C GLY A 110 -8.54 -3.27 2.76
N ALA A 111 -8.93 -4.26 1.95
CA ALA A 111 -9.99 -4.07 0.96
C ALA A 111 -11.39 -3.80 1.56
N GLY A 112 -11.57 -3.95 2.89
CA GLY A 112 -12.81 -3.63 3.58
C GLY A 112 -13.19 -2.15 3.50
N ILE A 113 -12.18 -1.27 3.45
CA ILE A 113 -12.38 0.18 3.38
C ILE A 113 -12.96 0.64 2.03
N LEU A 114 -12.88 -0.19 0.97
CA LEU A 114 -13.50 0.10 -0.33
C LEU A 114 -15.03 0.21 -0.27
N LYS A 115 -15.63 -0.16 0.85
CA LYS A 115 -17.07 0.07 1.12
C LYS A 115 -17.36 1.47 1.65
N ASP A 116 -16.32 2.18 2.12
CA ASP A 116 -16.43 3.53 2.71
C ASP A 116 -15.29 4.42 2.15
N ILE A 117 -15.49 4.91 0.93
CA ILE A 117 -14.50 5.76 0.25
C ILE A 117 -14.27 7.09 1.01
N PRO A 118 -15.30 7.75 1.58
CA PRO A 118 -15.06 8.92 2.42
C PRO A 118 -14.10 8.67 3.57
N LEU A 119 -14.24 7.57 4.30
CA LEU A 119 -13.32 7.18 5.37
C LEU A 119 -11.92 6.90 4.82
N MET A 120 -11.81 6.17 3.70
CA MET A 120 -10.53 5.89 3.04
C MET A 120 -9.77 7.19 2.72
N VAL A 121 -10.45 8.17 2.13
CA VAL A 121 -9.85 9.46 1.75
C VAL A 121 -9.46 10.27 2.99
N SER A 122 -10.36 10.38 3.97
CA SER A 122 -10.10 11.11 5.22
C SER A 122 -8.89 10.52 5.96
N LEU A 123 -8.85 9.20 6.11
CA LEU A 123 -7.74 8.50 6.77
C LEU A 123 -6.41 8.72 6.04
N THR A 124 -6.42 8.67 4.71
CA THR A 124 -5.22 8.90 3.90
C THR A 124 -4.74 10.33 4.03
N LYS A 125 -5.65 11.32 4.03
CA LYS A 125 -5.33 12.73 4.21
C LYS A 125 -4.57 12.96 5.51
N GLU A 126 -5.11 12.48 6.63
CA GLU A 126 -4.50 12.63 7.96
C GLU A 126 -3.10 11.98 8.02
N ILE A 127 -2.92 10.84 7.34
CA ILE A 127 -1.60 10.17 7.26
C ILE A 127 -0.63 11.03 6.42
N VAL A 128 -1.06 11.57 5.28
CA VAL A 128 -0.22 12.43 4.43
C VAL A 128 0.19 13.70 5.17
N GLU A 129 -0.71 14.30 5.94
CA GLU A 129 -0.42 15.49 6.74
C GLU A 129 0.47 15.20 7.95
N ARG A 130 0.49 13.96 8.45
CA ARG A 130 1.27 13.54 9.62
C ARG A 130 2.74 13.36 9.36
N THR A 131 3.14 12.96 8.15
CA THR A 131 4.51 12.57 7.81
C THR A 131 5.11 13.44 6.71
N LYS A 132 6.44 13.57 6.70
CA LYS A 132 7.19 14.16 5.57
C LYS A 132 7.63 13.12 4.54
N LEU A 133 7.49 11.84 4.85
CA LEU A 133 7.83 10.77 3.93
C LEU A 133 6.81 10.68 2.80
N PRO A 134 7.21 10.21 1.60
CA PRO A 134 6.27 9.90 0.55
C PRO A 134 5.24 8.86 1.04
N VAL A 135 3.96 9.17 0.90
CA VAL A 135 2.86 8.23 1.18
C VAL A 135 2.38 7.64 -0.12
N THR A 136 2.31 6.31 -0.18
CA THR A 136 1.75 5.57 -1.30
C THR A 136 0.60 4.68 -0.86
N VAL A 137 -0.21 4.22 -1.80
CA VAL A 137 -1.37 3.38 -1.52
C VAL A 137 -1.36 2.16 -2.43
N LYS A 138 -1.65 0.98 -1.86
CA LYS A 138 -1.92 -0.23 -2.65
C LYS A 138 -3.37 -0.67 -2.44
N THR A 139 -4.14 -0.76 -3.55
CA THR A 139 -5.58 -1.03 -3.50
C THR A 139 -6.04 -2.00 -4.59
N ARG A 140 -7.37 -2.19 -4.72
CA ARG A 140 -8.07 -2.96 -5.74
C ARG A 140 -9.08 -2.10 -6.48
N LEU A 141 -9.69 -2.62 -7.54
CA LEU A 141 -10.68 -1.92 -8.37
C LEU A 141 -11.94 -1.50 -7.59
N GLY A 142 -12.31 -2.27 -6.58
CA GLY A 142 -13.50 -2.06 -5.76
C GLY A 142 -13.76 -3.27 -4.86
N TRP A 143 -14.86 -3.24 -4.11
CA TRP A 143 -15.29 -4.35 -3.26
C TRP A 143 -15.78 -5.54 -4.10
N ASP A 144 -16.64 -5.28 -5.08
CA ASP A 144 -17.19 -6.23 -6.04
C ASP A 144 -17.41 -5.55 -7.41
N GLU A 145 -17.94 -6.27 -8.38
CA GLU A 145 -18.17 -5.78 -9.73
C GLU A 145 -19.15 -4.59 -9.80
N LYS A 146 -20.09 -4.50 -8.85
CA LYS A 146 -21.10 -3.43 -8.78
C LYS A 146 -20.57 -2.16 -8.12
N SER A 147 -19.42 -2.25 -7.47
CA SER A 147 -18.81 -1.17 -6.69
C SER A 147 -17.39 -0.84 -7.15
N ILE A 148 -17.08 -1.03 -8.43
CA ILE A 148 -15.82 -0.59 -9.03
C ILE A 148 -15.83 0.95 -9.09
N LYS A 149 -14.95 1.57 -8.29
CA LYS A 149 -14.82 3.03 -8.17
C LYS A 149 -13.37 3.50 -8.22
N ILE A 150 -12.50 2.70 -8.82
CA ILE A 150 -11.05 2.93 -8.73
C ILE A 150 -10.62 4.27 -9.36
N VAL A 151 -11.31 4.77 -10.39
CA VAL A 151 -11.01 6.07 -10.99
C VAL A 151 -11.30 7.18 -9.99
N GLU A 152 -12.53 7.24 -9.43
CA GLU A 152 -12.89 8.18 -8.35
C GLU A 152 -11.92 8.09 -7.16
N VAL A 153 -11.57 6.88 -6.75
CA VAL A 153 -10.65 6.64 -5.64
C VAL A 153 -9.27 7.22 -5.94
N ALA A 154 -8.73 6.97 -7.15
CA ALA A 154 -7.41 7.45 -7.54
C ALA A 154 -7.35 8.99 -7.56
N GLU A 155 -8.35 9.65 -8.14
CA GLU A 155 -8.46 11.10 -8.16
C GLU A 155 -8.50 11.68 -6.74
N ARG A 156 -9.39 11.19 -5.90
CA ARG A 156 -9.53 11.67 -4.52
C ARG A 156 -8.30 11.43 -3.66
N LEU A 157 -7.59 10.32 -3.86
CA LEU A 157 -6.35 10.02 -3.16
C LEU A 157 -5.19 10.89 -3.68
N GLN A 158 -5.16 11.20 -4.97
CA GLN A 158 -4.21 12.16 -5.54
C GLN A 158 -4.42 13.55 -4.95
N ASP A 159 -5.67 14.00 -4.83
CA ASP A 159 -6.02 15.32 -4.27
C ASP A 159 -5.56 15.49 -2.82
N VAL A 160 -5.56 14.43 -2.02
CA VAL A 160 -5.03 14.47 -0.66
C VAL A 160 -3.50 14.29 -0.57
N GLY A 161 -2.81 14.11 -1.70
CA GLY A 161 -1.36 14.25 -1.79
C GLY A 161 -0.55 12.97 -1.75
N ILE A 162 -1.13 11.79 -2.01
CA ILE A 162 -0.33 10.56 -2.19
C ILE A 162 0.66 10.72 -3.35
N LYS A 163 1.78 9.98 -3.29
CA LYS A 163 2.83 10.07 -4.32
C LYS A 163 2.72 8.98 -5.39
N ALA A 164 2.08 7.87 -5.08
CA ALA A 164 1.79 6.81 -6.04
C ALA A 164 0.63 5.94 -5.57
N ILE A 165 -0.03 5.29 -6.53
CA ILE A 165 -1.06 4.28 -6.29
C ILE A 165 -0.72 3.00 -7.04
N SER A 166 -0.73 1.86 -6.33
CA SER A 166 -0.57 0.52 -6.90
C SER A 166 -1.93 -0.18 -6.94
N ILE A 167 -2.36 -0.60 -8.12
CA ILE A 167 -3.69 -1.16 -8.32
C ILE A 167 -3.62 -2.63 -8.71
N HIS A 168 -4.20 -3.49 -7.88
CA HIS A 168 -4.49 -4.85 -8.31
C HIS A 168 -5.76 -4.83 -9.17
N GLY A 169 -5.65 -5.16 -10.45
CA GLY A 169 -6.72 -5.11 -11.46
C GLY A 169 -7.85 -6.13 -11.24
N ARG A 170 -8.19 -6.43 -10.00
CA ARG A 170 -9.31 -7.28 -9.57
C ARG A 170 -10.04 -6.63 -8.41
N THR A 171 -11.33 -6.96 -8.26
CA THR A 171 -12.11 -6.58 -7.07
C THR A 171 -11.74 -7.45 -5.87
N ARG A 172 -12.17 -7.04 -4.66
CA ARG A 172 -12.03 -7.88 -3.46
C ARG A 172 -12.79 -9.20 -3.62
N ALA A 173 -13.99 -9.18 -4.18
CA ALA A 173 -14.82 -10.39 -4.35
C ALA A 173 -14.18 -11.42 -5.28
N GLN A 174 -13.47 -10.99 -6.31
CA GLN A 174 -12.75 -11.88 -7.21
C GLN A 174 -11.59 -12.62 -6.52
N MET A 175 -11.01 -12.04 -5.45
CA MET A 175 -9.79 -12.58 -4.82
C MET A 175 -8.66 -12.73 -5.85
N TYR A 176 -8.43 -13.96 -6.35
CA TYR A 176 -7.45 -14.30 -7.40
C TYR A 176 -8.11 -14.96 -8.61
N LYS A 177 -9.45 -15.04 -8.66
CA LYS A 177 -10.19 -15.66 -9.78
C LYS A 177 -10.25 -14.72 -10.98
N GLY A 178 -10.38 -15.32 -12.17
CA GLY A 178 -10.47 -14.57 -13.42
C GLY A 178 -9.18 -13.83 -13.79
N PHE A 179 -9.29 -12.86 -14.69
CA PHE A 179 -8.17 -12.05 -15.17
C PHE A 179 -8.16 -10.68 -14.48
N ALA A 180 -6.98 -10.08 -14.40
CA ALA A 180 -6.83 -8.69 -13.99
C ALA A 180 -7.34 -7.76 -15.11
N ASP A 181 -8.16 -6.78 -14.75
CA ASP A 181 -8.63 -5.76 -15.69
C ASP A 181 -7.66 -4.57 -15.70
N TRP A 182 -6.97 -4.41 -16.82
CA TRP A 182 -6.01 -3.33 -17.04
C TRP A 182 -6.66 -2.07 -17.62
N THR A 183 -7.90 -2.17 -18.14
CA THR A 183 -8.59 -1.04 -18.77
C THR A 183 -8.86 0.07 -17.79
N LYS A 184 -9.28 -0.29 -16.57
CA LYS A 184 -9.51 0.66 -15.47
C LYS A 184 -8.22 1.36 -14.98
N ILE A 185 -7.09 0.68 -15.09
CA ILE A 185 -5.79 1.29 -14.76
C ILE A 185 -5.39 2.30 -15.84
N ALA A 186 -5.67 2.00 -17.11
CA ALA A 186 -5.44 2.94 -18.22
C ALA A 186 -6.31 4.21 -18.09
N GLU A 187 -7.58 4.07 -17.68
CA GLU A 187 -8.48 5.22 -17.45
C GLU A 187 -7.93 6.20 -16.41
N ILE A 188 -7.25 5.71 -15.36
CA ILE A 188 -6.65 6.55 -14.31
C ILE A 188 -5.43 7.32 -14.81
N LYS A 189 -4.71 6.77 -15.79
CA LYS A 189 -3.46 7.36 -16.26
C LYS A 189 -3.66 8.46 -17.30
N ASN A 190 -4.82 8.52 -17.95
CA ASN A 190 -5.20 9.52 -18.94
C ASN A 190 -5.84 10.73 -18.30
#